data_18bfee0ca18504646c63f43d37ffe05b
#
_entry.id   18bfee0ca18504646c63f43d37ffe05b
#
_cell.length_a   1.000
_cell.length_b   1.000
_cell.length_c   1.000
_cell.angle_alpha   90.00
_cell.angle_beta   90.00
_cell.angle_gamma   90.00
#
_symmetry.space_group_name_H-M   'P 1'
#
loop_
_entity.id
_entity.type
_entity.pdbx_description
1 polymer ?
#
loop_
_entity_poly.entity_id
_entity_poly.type
_entity_poly.pdbx_seq_one_letter_code
_entity_poly.pdbx_strand_id
1 'polypeptide(L)'
;MAFKTDIEIAREAKKLPIQEIGAKLGIGLEDLVPYGHDKAKVSADFIARQADKPNGKLILVTAINPTPAGEGKTTTTVGLGDGLNSIGKKAAVCIREASLGPCFGMKGGAAGGGYAQVVPMEEMNLHFTGDFHAITSAHNLLSALIDNHIYWGNSLDIDIRRVVWKRVMDMNDRALRDIVTSLGGVANGFPRQAGFDITVASEVMAILCLSNDLEDLQERLGRIIVAYTRDRKPVTCKDLKADGAMTVLLKDAMQPNLVQTLENNPAFVHGGPFANIAHGCNSVVATKTALKLNDYVVTEAGFGADLGAEKFMNIKCRKAGLAPAAIVIVATIRAMKMNGGVKKQDLAAENVQAVKDGCANLGRHIENIKGFGVPAVVAINHFAGDTEAEIAACKDYVTSQGSEAILCKHWAEGSKGIQELATRVAEIADSGVAQFQMLYPDDMPLMKKIETIAKRIYRADEVLADKKIRDQLAQWEEQGFRDLPICMAKTQYSFSTDANLRGAPTGHSVPIREVRLSAGAGFVVVVCGEIMTMPGLPRVPSSESIRLNDEGLIEGLF
;
A
#
# COMPACT_ATOMS: atom_id res chain seq x y z
N MET A 1 -2.64 -13.60 -32.86
CA MET A 1 -3.09 -12.19 -32.74
C MET A 1 -2.25 -11.55 -31.65
N ALA A 2 -1.74 -10.34 -31.85
CA ALA A 2 -1.11 -9.61 -30.76
C ALA A 2 -2.18 -9.26 -29.73
N PHE A 3 -1.90 -9.44 -28.45
CA PHE A 3 -2.78 -8.99 -27.37
C PHE A 3 -2.81 -7.46 -27.36
N LYS A 4 -3.98 -6.87 -27.12
CA LYS A 4 -4.11 -5.43 -26.90
C LYS A 4 -3.35 -5.04 -25.62
N THR A 5 -2.79 -3.85 -25.62
CA THR A 5 -2.17 -3.26 -24.42
C THR A 5 -3.23 -2.86 -23.39
N ASP A 6 -2.84 -2.70 -22.14
CA ASP A 6 -3.77 -2.33 -21.06
C ASP A 6 -4.46 -0.99 -21.33
N ILE A 7 -3.75 -0.02 -21.92
CA ILE A 7 -4.32 1.28 -22.28
C ILE A 7 -5.33 1.19 -23.44
N GLU A 8 -5.08 0.33 -24.44
CA GLU A 8 -6.03 0.09 -25.53
C GLU A 8 -7.33 -0.54 -25.02
N ILE A 9 -7.21 -1.54 -24.12
CA ILE A 9 -8.38 -2.17 -23.49
C ILE A 9 -9.16 -1.14 -22.66
N ALA A 10 -8.48 -0.31 -21.87
CA ALA A 10 -9.10 0.73 -21.06
C ALA A 10 -9.85 1.79 -21.89
N ARG A 11 -9.30 2.17 -23.05
CA ARG A 11 -9.94 3.14 -23.97
C ARG A 11 -11.19 2.60 -24.65
N GLU A 12 -11.24 1.31 -24.90
CA GLU A 12 -12.44 0.64 -25.49
C GLU A 12 -13.55 0.41 -24.46
N ALA A 13 -13.29 0.66 -23.18
CA ALA A 13 -14.25 0.45 -22.12
C ALA A 13 -15.54 1.26 -22.32
N LYS A 14 -16.68 0.62 -22.19
CA LYS A 14 -18.00 1.28 -22.15
C LYS A 14 -18.30 1.73 -20.72
N LYS A 15 -17.72 2.88 -20.35
CA LYS A 15 -17.91 3.45 -19.02
C LYS A 15 -19.35 3.97 -18.86
N LEU A 16 -19.93 3.72 -17.70
CA LEU A 16 -21.18 4.35 -17.28
C LEU A 16 -20.87 5.72 -16.64
N PRO A 17 -21.80 6.68 -16.70
CA PRO A 17 -21.70 7.89 -15.90
C PRO A 17 -21.51 7.55 -14.42
N ILE A 18 -20.65 8.31 -13.72
CA ILE A 18 -20.31 7.98 -12.32
C ILE A 18 -21.52 8.01 -11.39
N GLN A 19 -22.55 8.78 -11.74
CA GLN A 19 -23.82 8.84 -11.02
C GLN A 19 -24.55 7.49 -11.03
N GLU A 20 -24.46 6.72 -12.13
CA GLU A 20 -25.05 5.38 -12.22
C GLU A 20 -24.29 4.39 -11.36
N ILE A 21 -22.98 4.53 -11.27
CA ILE A 21 -22.15 3.72 -10.35
C ILE A 21 -22.49 4.06 -8.90
N GLY A 22 -22.63 5.35 -8.57
CA GLY A 22 -23.09 5.81 -7.25
C GLY A 22 -24.46 5.25 -6.89
N ALA A 23 -25.41 5.25 -7.85
CA ALA A 23 -26.76 4.72 -7.64
C ALA A 23 -26.76 3.22 -7.29
N LYS A 24 -25.85 2.41 -7.86
CA LYS A 24 -25.66 0.99 -7.47
C LYS A 24 -25.31 0.82 -5.99
N LEU A 25 -24.69 1.84 -5.39
CA LEU A 25 -24.30 1.88 -3.98
C LEU A 25 -25.33 2.60 -3.09
N GLY A 26 -26.39 3.15 -3.68
CA GLY A 26 -27.38 3.98 -2.96
C GLY A 26 -26.85 5.38 -2.63
N ILE A 27 -25.88 5.90 -3.38
CA ILE A 27 -25.35 7.26 -3.23
C ILE A 27 -26.14 8.17 -4.15
N GLY A 28 -26.80 9.19 -3.57
CA GLY A 28 -27.53 10.20 -4.31
C GLY A 28 -26.63 11.20 -5.03
N LEU A 29 -27.18 11.96 -5.98
CA LEU A 29 -26.44 12.97 -6.73
C LEU A 29 -25.86 14.07 -5.82
N GLU A 30 -26.59 14.44 -4.78
CA GLU A 30 -26.19 15.42 -3.78
C GLU A 30 -25.00 14.97 -2.91
N ASP A 31 -24.75 13.66 -2.86
CA ASP A 31 -23.70 13.03 -2.08
C ASP A 31 -22.43 12.72 -2.90
N LEU A 32 -22.49 12.97 -4.21
CA LEU A 32 -21.35 12.85 -5.12
C LEU A 32 -20.78 14.21 -5.48
N VAL A 33 -19.48 14.38 -5.38
CA VAL A 33 -18.73 15.53 -5.88
C VAL A 33 -18.03 15.13 -7.18
N PRO A 34 -18.61 15.47 -8.37
CA PRO A 34 -18.08 15.00 -9.66
C PRO A 34 -16.72 15.61 -10.00
N TYR A 35 -15.85 14.79 -10.52
CA TYR A 35 -14.57 15.17 -11.13
C TYR A 35 -14.57 14.74 -12.61
N GLY A 36 -15.51 15.25 -13.39
CA GLY A 36 -15.80 14.81 -14.75
C GLY A 36 -16.92 13.76 -14.78
N HIS A 37 -16.96 12.98 -15.87
CA HIS A 37 -18.07 12.02 -16.10
C HIS A 37 -17.85 10.67 -15.43
N ASP A 38 -16.59 10.29 -15.18
CA ASP A 38 -16.18 8.90 -14.88
C ASP A 38 -15.71 8.72 -13.45
N LYS A 39 -15.60 9.80 -12.67
CA LYS A 39 -15.09 9.78 -11.30
C LYS A 39 -15.75 10.83 -10.44
N ALA A 40 -15.92 10.53 -9.16
CA ALA A 40 -16.46 11.48 -8.18
C ALA A 40 -15.86 11.18 -6.80
N LYS A 41 -15.89 12.15 -5.92
CA LYS A 41 -15.67 11.93 -4.49
C LYS A 41 -17.00 11.66 -3.80
N VAL A 42 -16.97 10.84 -2.76
CA VAL A 42 -18.14 10.58 -1.90
C VAL A 42 -18.09 11.54 -0.72
N SER A 43 -19.20 12.26 -0.48
CA SER A 43 -19.27 13.30 0.54
C SER A 43 -19.10 12.75 1.96
N ALA A 44 -18.44 13.54 2.83
CA ALA A 44 -18.26 13.18 4.24
C ALA A 44 -19.59 13.02 4.97
N ASP A 45 -20.59 13.83 4.63
CA ASP A 45 -21.94 13.77 5.23
C ASP A 45 -22.64 12.45 4.88
N PHE A 46 -22.51 11.98 3.64
CA PHE A 46 -23.04 10.67 3.27
C PHE A 46 -22.36 9.56 4.07
N ILE A 47 -21.02 9.59 4.14
CA ILE A 47 -20.23 8.60 4.88
C ILE A 47 -20.66 8.54 6.35
N ALA A 48 -20.82 9.69 6.99
CA ALA A 48 -21.29 9.79 8.38
C ALA A 48 -22.67 9.15 8.57
N ARG A 49 -23.60 9.35 7.64
CA ARG A 49 -24.94 8.73 7.70
C ARG A 49 -24.94 7.20 7.53
N GLN A 50 -23.83 6.61 7.06
CA GLN A 50 -23.71 5.15 6.93
C GLN A 50 -23.14 4.48 8.20
N ALA A 51 -22.71 5.22 9.20
CA ALA A 51 -21.94 4.73 10.35
C ALA A 51 -22.60 3.52 11.05
N ASP A 52 -23.92 3.53 11.22
CA ASP A 52 -24.67 2.50 11.94
C ASP A 52 -25.01 1.25 11.10
N LYS A 53 -24.75 1.28 9.77
CA LYS A 53 -24.98 0.10 8.94
C LYS A 53 -24.03 -1.02 9.31
N PRO A 54 -24.43 -2.30 9.19
CA PRO A 54 -23.54 -3.42 9.38
C PRO A 54 -22.43 -3.39 8.31
N ASN A 55 -21.25 -3.92 8.66
CA ASN A 55 -20.17 -4.10 7.71
C ASN A 55 -20.40 -5.35 6.85
N GLY A 56 -20.10 -5.24 5.57
CA GLY A 56 -19.86 -6.38 4.72
C GLY A 56 -18.56 -7.13 5.09
N LYS A 57 -18.23 -8.14 4.32
CA LYS A 57 -17.06 -9.01 4.54
C LYS A 57 -15.83 -8.47 3.84
N LEU A 58 -14.76 -8.30 4.60
CA LEU A 58 -13.48 -7.81 4.10
C LEU A 58 -12.62 -8.98 3.58
N ILE A 59 -12.21 -8.89 2.33
CA ILE A 59 -11.32 -9.83 1.67
C ILE A 59 -10.01 -9.13 1.35
N LEU A 60 -8.91 -9.68 1.86
CA LEU A 60 -7.57 -9.15 1.58
C LEU A 60 -6.92 -9.95 0.46
N VAL A 61 -6.47 -9.27 -0.58
CA VAL A 61 -5.58 -9.84 -1.61
C VAL A 61 -4.15 -9.44 -1.30
N THR A 62 -3.30 -10.42 -1.13
CA THR A 62 -1.85 -10.27 -0.95
C THR A 62 -1.11 -11.16 -1.94
N ALA A 63 0.20 -11.29 -1.83
CA ALA A 63 0.99 -12.14 -2.71
C ALA A 63 2.19 -12.74 -1.99
N ILE A 64 2.86 -13.64 -2.69
CA ILE A 64 4.24 -14.05 -2.36
C ILE A 64 5.21 -12.88 -2.50
N ASN A 65 6.47 -13.06 -2.09
CA ASN A 65 7.49 -12.03 -2.31
C ASN A 65 7.55 -11.61 -3.78
N PRO A 66 7.55 -10.31 -4.11
CA PRO A 66 7.54 -9.84 -5.48
C PRO A 66 8.79 -10.25 -6.25
N THR A 67 8.61 -10.49 -7.54
CA THR A 67 9.68 -10.79 -8.47
C THR A 67 9.70 -9.75 -9.60
N PRO A 68 10.79 -9.62 -10.36
CA PRO A 68 10.82 -8.76 -11.54
C PRO A 68 9.83 -9.14 -12.64
N ALA A 69 9.18 -10.31 -12.53
CA ALA A 69 8.15 -10.75 -13.45
C ALA A 69 6.75 -10.17 -13.12
N GLY A 70 6.57 -9.69 -11.89
CA GLY A 70 5.28 -9.23 -11.36
C GLY A 70 4.33 -10.37 -11.02
N GLU A 71 3.51 -10.20 -9.99
CA GLU A 71 2.56 -11.23 -9.51
C GLU A 71 1.11 -10.92 -9.91
N GLY A 72 0.80 -9.66 -10.25
CA GLY A 72 -0.54 -9.26 -10.68
C GLY A 72 -1.56 -9.13 -9.54
N LYS A 73 -1.13 -8.65 -8.37
CA LYS A 73 -2.00 -8.44 -7.21
C LYS A 73 -3.21 -7.56 -7.52
N THR A 74 -2.98 -6.35 -8.03
CA THR A 74 -4.06 -5.41 -8.36
C THR A 74 -4.99 -5.98 -9.41
N THR A 75 -4.45 -6.63 -10.44
CA THR A 75 -5.24 -7.34 -11.46
C THR A 75 -6.14 -8.40 -10.82
N THR A 76 -5.60 -9.19 -9.88
CA THR A 76 -6.39 -10.21 -9.16
C THR A 76 -7.42 -9.57 -8.22
N THR A 77 -7.08 -8.45 -7.57
CA THR A 77 -8.01 -7.71 -6.70
C THR A 77 -9.22 -7.21 -7.49
N VAL A 78 -8.99 -6.58 -8.63
CA VAL A 78 -10.05 -6.09 -9.52
C VAL A 78 -10.84 -7.26 -10.10
N GLY A 79 -10.14 -8.26 -10.64
CA GLY A 79 -10.78 -9.46 -11.21
C GLY A 79 -11.65 -10.20 -10.20
N LEU A 80 -11.20 -10.32 -8.93
CA LEU A 80 -12.00 -10.95 -7.88
C LEU A 80 -13.24 -10.11 -7.53
N GLY A 81 -13.13 -8.79 -7.49
CA GLY A 81 -14.30 -7.91 -7.34
C GLY A 81 -15.32 -8.09 -8.44
N ASP A 82 -14.88 -8.12 -9.69
CA ASP A 82 -15.74 -8.39 -10.85
C ASP A 82 -16.28 -9.83 -10.81
N GLY A 83 -15.45 -10.80 -10.44
CA GLY A 83 -15.85 -12.22 -10.28
C GLY A 83 -16.97 -12.39 -9.26
N LEU A 84 -16.88 -11.73 -8.09
CA LEU A 84 -17.94 -11.75 -7.07
C LEU A 84 -19.24 -11.16 -7.60
N ASN A 85 -19.19 -10.02 -8.30
CA ASN A 85 -20.38 -9.43 -8.92
C ASN A 85 -20.96 -10.35 -10.01
N SER A 86 -20.14 -11.02 -10.81
CA SER A 86 -20.57 -11.92 -11.89
C SER A 86 -21.31 -13.16 -11.39
N ILE A 87 -21.06 -13.58 -10.14
CA ILE A 87 -21.80 -14.68 -9.47
C ILE A 87 -22.97 -14.18 -8.59
N GLY A 88 -23.38 -12.90 -8.79
CA GLY A 88 -24.55 -12.32 -8.11
C GLY A 88 -24.29 -11.82 -6.69
N LYS A 89 -23.04 -11.65 -6.28
CA LYS A 89 -22.68 -11.02 -4.99
C LYS A 89 -22.52 -9.51 -5.15
N LYS A 90 -22.87 -8.72 -4.13
CA LYS A 90 -22.67 -7.28 -4.15
C LYS A 90 -21.28 -6.95 -3.59
N ALA A 91 -20.34 -6.63 -4.48
CA ALA A 91 -18.95 -6.40 -4.12
C ALA A 91 -18.41 -5.09 -4.67
N ALA A 92 -17.50 -4.45 -3.91
CA ALA A 92 -16.69 -3.33 -4.36
C ALA A 92 -15.20 -3.61 -4.16
N VAL A 93 -14.38 -2.93 -4.96
CA VAL A 93 -12.92 -2.98 -4.88
C VAL A 93 -12.40 -1.73 -4.18
N CYS A 94 -11.38 -1.88 -3.31
CA CYS A 94 -10.68 -0.78 -2.68
C CYS A 94 -9.18 -0.89 -2.95
N ILE A 95 -8.62 0.04 -3.71
CA ILE A 95 -7.20 0.04 -4.11
C ILE A 95 -6.54 1.39 -3.81
N ARG A 96 -5.21 1.40 -3.91
CA ARG A 96 -4.41 2.61 -3.77
C ARG A 96 -4.40 3.42 -5.06
N GLU A 97 -4.20 4.72 -4.90
CA GLU A 97 -3.89 5.64 -5.98
C GLU A 97 -2.42 5.49 -6.42
N ALA A 98 -2.14 5.71 -7.71
CA ALA A 98 -0.79 5.63 -8.26
C ALA A 98 0.03 6.90 -7.97
N SER A 99 1.34 6.73 -7.79
CA SER A 99 2.33 7.81 -7.68
C SER A 99 3.02 8.04 -9.02
N LEU A 100 3.26 9.31 -9.37
CA LEU A 100 3.93 9.69 -10.62
C LEU A 100 5.36 9.15 -10.72
N GLY A 101 6.08 9.12 -9.60
CA GLY A 101 7.46 8.63 -9.59
C GLY A 101 7.60 7.21 -10.15
N PRO A 102 6.90 6.20 -9.62
CA PRO A 102 6.85 4.86 -10.20
C PRO A 102 6.33 4.82 -11.64
N CYS A 103 5.27 5.58 -11.97
CA CYS A 103 4.70 5.61 -13.32
C CYS A 103 5.71 6.04 -14.39
N PHE A 104 6.47 7.10 -14.13
CA PHE A 104 7.50 7.61 -15.04
C PHE A 104 8.87 6.95 -14.86
N GLY A 105 9.06 6.18 -13.78
CA GLY A 105 10.31 5.50 -13.44
C GLY A 105 10.44 4.08 -13.97
N MET A 106 9.92 3.14 -13.22
CA MET A 106 10.22 1.72 -13.44
C MET A 106 9.04 0.86 -13.81
N LYS A 107 7.79 1.28 -13.56
CA LYS A 107 6.68 0.35 -13.68
C LYS A 107 5.32 1.03 -13.62
N GLY A 108 4.38 0.32 -14.24
CA GLY A 108 2.99 0.54 -14.34
C GLY A 108 2.24 1.01 -13.12
N GLY A 109 1.12 1.62 -13.40
CA GLY A 109 0.22 2.20 -12.44
C GLY A 109 -0.51 1.18 -11.56
N ALA A 110 -1.49 1.67 -10.82
CA ALA A 110 -2.26 0.92 -9.83
C ALA A 110 -3.68 0.58 -10.30
N ALA A 111 -3.92 0.46 -11.62
CA ALA A 111 -5.26 0.24 -12.18
C ALA A 111 -5.64 -1.23 -12.44
N GLY A 112 -4.72 -2.17 -12.29
CA GLY A 112 -4.88 -3.54 -12.74
C GLY A 112 -4.28 -3.75 -14.13
N GLY A 113 -4.73 -4.78 -14.86
CA GLY A 113 -4.24 -5.07 -16.22
C GLY A 113 -5.16 -6.03 -16.99
N GLY A 114 -5.00 -6.06 -18.32
CA GLY A 114 -5.87 -6.84 -19.21
C GLY A 114 -7.33 -6.48 -19.04
N TYR A 115 -8.18 -7.47 -18.96
CA TYR A 115 -9.61 -7.29 -18.76
C TYR A 115 -10.04 -7.16 -17.28
N ALA A 116 -9.08 -7.06 -16.36
CA ALA A 116 -9.32 -6.79 -14.93
C ALA A 116 -8.68 -5.45 -14.53
N GLN A 117 -9.29 -4.35 -14.95
CA GLN A 117 -8.83 -2.99 -14.72
C GLN A 117 -9.92 -2.11 -14.11
N VAL A 118 -9.46 -1.07 -13.40
CA VAL A 118 -10.27 0.08 -12.98
C VAL A 118 -10.07 1.21 -13.97
N VAL A 119 -11.12 1.90 -14.34
CA VAL A 119 -11.12 3.02 -15.29
C VAL A 119 -11.72 4.28 -14.65
N PRO A 120 -11.23 5.47 -15.01
CA PRO A 120 -10.33 5.85 -16.13
C PRO A 120 -8.84 5.64 -15.79
N MET A 121 -8.18 4.71 -16.47
CA MET A 121 -6.82 4.28 -16.15
C MET A 121 -5.77 5.39 -16.34
N GLU A 122 -5.84 6.13 -17.44
CA GLU A 122 -4.87 7.19 -17.76
C GLU A 122 -4.86 8.29 -16.70
N GLU A 123 -6.04 8.78 -16.31
CA GLU A 123 -6.18 9.84 -15.31
C GLU A 123 -5.76 9.35 -13.92
N MET A 124 -6.09 8.12 -13.54
CA MET A 124 -5.68 7.52 -12.27
C MET A 124 -4.16 7.41 -12.13
N ASN A 125 -3.45 7.20 -13.23
CA ASN A 125 -1.99 7.06 -13.25
C ASN A 125 -1.24 8.39 -13.39
N LEU A 126 -1.93 9.47 -13.73
CA LEU A 126 -1.35 10.81 -13.92
C LEU A 126 -1.90 11.81 -12.91
N HIS A 127 -2.93 12.55 -13.28
CA HIS A 127 -3.59 13.53 -12.42
C HIS A 127 -5.03 13.09 -12.17
N PHE A 128 -5.28 12.49 -11.02
CA PHE A 128 -6.57 11.87 -10.72
C PHE A 128 -7.60 12.89 -10.20
N THR A 129 -7.59 13.16 -8.91
CA THR A 129 -8.51 14.12 -8.27
C THR A 129 -7.79 15.17 -7.42
N GLY A 130 -6.48 15.16 -7.44
CA GLY A 130 -5.63 16.13 -6.75
C GLY A 130 -5.23 15.74 -5.32
N ASP A 131 -5.52 14.53 -4.86
CA ASP A 131 -5.22 14.11 -3.49
C ASP A 131 -3.71 14.14 -3.20
N PHE A 132 -2.88 13.69 -4.13
CA PHE A 132 -1.43 13.72 -3.96
C PHE A 132 -0.88 15.15 -3.97
N HIS A 133 -1.45 16.04 -4.78
CA HIS A 133 -1.11 17.47 -4.73
C HIS A 133 -1.47 18.07 -3.37
N ALA A 134 -2.64 17.77 -2.83
CA ALA A 134 -3.07 18.24 -1.51
C ALA A 134 -2.13 17.75 -0.40
N ILE A 135 -1.74 16.47 -0.42
CA ILE A 135 -0.79 15.89 0.53
C ILE A 135 0.58 16.55 0.41
N THR A 136 1.08 16.72 -0.81
CA THR A 136 2.36 17.42 -1.08
C THR A 136 2.33 18.84 -0.54
N SER A 137 1.24 19.57 -0.79
CA SER A 137 1.06 20.95 -0.35
C SER A 137 1.01 21.06 1.17
N ALA A 138 0.23 20.21 1.85
CA ALA A 138 0.14 20.20 3.30
C ALA A 138 1.48 19.84 3.96
N HIS A 139 2.17 18.84 3.44
CA HIS A 139 3.48 18.44 3.93
C HIS A 139 4.52 19.57 3.79
N ASN A 140 4.56 20.21 2.63
CA ASN A 140 5.52 21.28 2.34
C ASN A 140 5.17 22.59 3.05
N LEU A 141 3.88 22.86 3.32
CA LEU A 141 3.48 23.97 4.19
C LEU A 141 4.12 23.82 5.59
N LEU A 142 4.04 22.61 6.17
CA LEU A 142 4.69 22.35 7.47
C LEU A 142 6.20 22.58 7.40
N SER A 143 6.88 22.13 6.34
CA SER A 143 8.30 22.38 6.12
C SER A 143 8.63 23.87 6.06
N ALA A 144 7.81 24.65 5.35
CA ALA A 144 7.98 26.11 5.25
C ALA A 144 7.76 26.80 6.60
N LEU A 145 6.77 26.34 7.37
CA LEU A 145 6.47 26.91 8.69
C LEU A 145 7.58 26.64 9.71
N ILE A 146 8.28 25.50 9.64
CA ILE A 146 9.46 25.22 10.48
C ILE A 146 10.56 26.25 10.20
N ASP A 147 10.94 26.43 8.93
CA ASP A 147 12.00 27.35 8.56
C ASP A 147 11.59 28.82 8.84
N ASN A 148 10.31 29.17 8.64
CA ASN A 148 9.78 30.49 8.98
C ASN A 148 9.81 30.75 10.50
N HIS A 149 9.46 29.76 11.32
CA HIS A 149 9.55 29.88 12.79
C HIS A 149 10.97 30.12 13.26
N ILE A 150 11.94 29.38 12.71
CA ILE A 150 13.37 29.56 13.01
C ILE A 150 13.84 30.96 12.59
N TYR A 151 13.41 31.43 11.41
CA TYR A 151 13.77 32.77 10.88
C TYR A 151 13.30 33.91 11.79
N TRP A 152 12.07 33.86 12.30
CA TRP A 152 11.43 34.91 13.08
C TRP A 152 11.64 34.79 14.60
N GLY A 153 12.75 34.21 15.03
CA GLY A 153 13.19 34.27 16.43
C GLY A 153 13.11 32.94 17.18
N ASN A 154 12.62 31.87 16.58
CA ASN A 154 12.71 30.50 17.10
C ASN A 154 12.26 30.36 18.57
N SER A 155 11.08 30.88 18.91
CA SER A 155 10.56 30.90 20.30
C SER A 155 10.34 29.50 20.89
N LEU A 156 10.27 28.43 20.05
CA LEU A 156 10.19 27.03 20.47
C LEU A 156 11.57 26.39 20.73
N ASP A 157 12.64 27.15 20.64
CA ASP A 157 14.05 26.71 20.85
C ASP A 157 14.43 25.47 20.00
N ILE A 158 13.99 25.43 18.75
CA ILE A 158 14.32 24.34 17.81
C ILE A 158 15.85 24.33 17.61
N ASP A 159 16.48 23.17 17.84
CA ASP A 159 17.86 22.95 17.39
C ASP A 159 17.85 22.70 15.87
N ILE A 160 18.40 23.63 15.11
CA ILE A 160 18.43 23.60 13.64
C ILE A 160 19.04 22.29 13.09
N ARG A 161 19.95 21.67 13.85
CA ARG A 161 20.57 20.37 13.50
C ARG A 161 19.66 19.18 13.75
N ARG A 162 18.52 19.39 14.43
CA ARG A 162 17.58 18.36 14.86
C ARG A 162 16.20 18.52 14.23
N VAL A 163 16.12 19.23 13.13
CA VAL A 163 14.92 19.23 12.27
C VAL A 163 14.88 17.89 11.55
N VAL A 164 13.82 17.11 11.79
CA VAL A 164 13.64 15.76 11.22
C VAL A 164 12.64 15.73 10.07
N TRP A 165 11.97 16.83 9.79
CA TRP A 165 10.97 16.98 8.74
C TRP A 165 11.63 17.47 7.45
N LYS A 166 11.50 16.66 6.39
CA LYS A 166 11.97 16.99 5.04
C LYS A 166 10.86 17.69 4.24
N ARG A 167 11.09 17.92 2.96
CA ARG A 167 10.08 18.26 1.97
C ARG A 167 9.65 17.01 1.20
N VAL A 168 8.61 17.12 0.38
CA VAL A 168 8.19 16.02 -0.49
C VAL A 168 7.92 16.49 -1.91
N MET A 169 8.07 15.56 -2.85
CA MET A 169 7.70 15.71 -4.25
C MET A 169 7.26 14.36 -4.80
N ASP A 170 6.19 14.33 -5.60
CA ASP A 170 5.72 13.07 -6.18
C ASP A 170 6.44 12.75 -7.51
N MET A 171 7.76 12.58 -7.40
CA MET A 171 8.62 12.18 -8.51
C MET A 171 9.87 11.49 -7.98
N ASN A 172 10.45 10.58 -8.77
CA ASN A 172 11.73 9.95 -8.45
C ASN A 172 12.88 10.89 -8.79
N ASP A 173 13.57 11.42 -7.79
CA ASP A 173 14.72 12.30 -7.99
C ASP A 173 15.82 12.08 -6.94
N ARG A 174 16.86 11.33 -7.32
CA ARG A 174 17.97 11.03 -6.40
C ARG A 174 18.81 12.24 -6.01
N ALA A 175 18.79 13.31 -6.82
CA ALA A 175 19.55 14.53 -6.52
C ALA A 175 18.98 15.30 -5.33
N LEU A 176 17.71 15.07 -4.98
CA LEU A 176 17.03 15.75 -3.88
C LEU A 176 17.10 14.99 -2.55
N ARG A 177 17.76 13.83 -2.47
CA ARG A 177 17.86 13.05 -1.21
C ARG A 177 18.47 13.85 -0.07
N ASP A 178 19.55 14.56 -0.38
CA ASP A 178 20.27 15.42 0.56
C ASP A 178 20.60 16.73 -0.15
N ILE A 179 20.16 17.84 0.44
CA ILE A 179 20.37 19.20 -0.07
C ILE A 179 20.76 20.12 1.07
N VAL A 180 21.22 21.31 0.72
CA VAL A 180 21.36 22.44 1.67
C VAL A 180 20.29 23.47 1.32
N THR A 181 19.46 23.81 2.31
CA THR A 181 18.44 24.88 2.17
C THR A 181 18.97 26.23 2.66
N SER A 182 18.25 27.31 2.32
CA SER A 182 18.48 28.67 2.80
C SER A 182 19.83 29.30 2.38
N LEU A 183 20.37 28.86 1.23
CA LEU A 183 21.50 29.53 0.59
C LEU A 183 21.08 30.90 0.01
N GLY A 184 22.04 31.82 -0.16
CA GLY A 184 21.79 33.15 -0.76
C GLY A 184 21.78 34.32 0.23
N GLY A 185 22.25 34.10 1.45
CA GLY A 185 22.43 35.13 2.47
C GLY A 185 21.34 35.18 3.51
N VAL A 186 21.47 36.13 4.44
CA VAL A 186 20.66 36.21 5.66
C VAL A 186 19.16 36.37 5.43
N ALA A 187 18.76 36.92 4.29
CA ALA A 187 17.36 37.09 3.93
C ALA A 187 16.64 35.73 3.67
N ASN A 188 17.38 34.66 3.40
CA ASN A 188 16.85 33.35 3.13
C ASN A 188 16.83 32.41 4.37
N GLY A 189 17.31 32.90 5.53
CA GLY A 189 17.29 32.15 6.77
C GLY A 189 18.62 31.46 7.09
N PHE A 190 18.56 30.34 7.79
CA PHE A 190 19.74 29.61 8.29
C PHE A 190 20.05 28.42 7.39
N PRO A 191 21.21 28.35 6.72
CA PRO A 191 21.61 27.18 5.95
C PRO A 191 21.63 25.93 6.82
N ARG A 192 20.95 24.87 6.35
CA ARG A 192 20.95 23.58 7.03
C ARG A 192 20.84 22.43 6.02
N GLN A 193 21.29 21.25 6.43
CA GLN A 193 21.02 20.03 5.69
C GLN A 193 19.53 19.75 5.71
N ALA A 194 18.98 19.38 4.57
CA ALA A 194 17.60 18.98 4.37
C ALA A 194 17.52 17.93 3.26
N GLY A 195 16.35 17.66 2.75
CA GLY A 195 16.13 16.73 1.64
C GLY A 195 14.67 16.65 1.25
N PHE A 196 14.40 15.78 0.28
CA PHE A 196 13.06 15.44 -0.13
C PHE A 196 12.82 13.93 0.01
N ASP A 197 11.63 13.58 0.42
CA ASP A 197 11.08 12.23 0.26
C ASP A 197 10.03 12.26 -0.87
N ILE A 198 9.69 11.09 -1.43
CA ILE A 198 8.57 11.01 -2.36
C ILE A 198 7.25 11.14 -1.59
N THR A 199 6.24 11.77 -2.20
CA THR A 199 4.95 12.04 -1.53
C THR A 199 4.33 10.80 -0.88
N VAL A 200 4.43 9.63 -1.49
CA VAL A 200 3.90 8.36 -0.96
C VAL A 200 4.68 7.80 0.24
N ALA A 201 5.85 8.36 0.56
CA ALA A 201 6.60 8.06 1.78
C ALA A 201 6.32 9.08 2.92
N SER A 202 5.53 10.11 2.65
CA SER A 202 5.14 11.13 3.62
C SER A 202 4.35 10.56 4.80
N GLU A 203 4.65 11.03 6.01
CA GLU A 203 3.80 10.75 7.18
C GLU A 203 2.38 11.32 7.00
N VAL A 204 2.22 12.46 6.29
CA VAL A 204 0.90 13.04 5.97
C VAL A 204 0.07 12.08 5.12
N MET A 205 0.68 11.39 4.14
CA MET A 205 0.01 10.33 3.38
C MET A 205 -0.47 9.21 4.29
N ALA A 206 0.38 8.73 5.20
CA ALA A 206 0.01 7.67 6.14
C ALA A 206 -1.09 8.12 7.10
N ILE A 207 -1.04 9.34 7.58
CA ILE A 207 -2.06 9.95 8.45
C ILE A 207 -3.41 10.00 7.71
N LEU A 208 -3.47 10.57 6.51
CA LEU A 208 -4.71 10.63 5.72
C LEU A 208 -5.31 9.22 5.53
N CYS A 209 -4.48 8.23 5.24
CA CYS A 209 -4.93 6.85 5.02
C CYS A 209 -5.38 6.13 6.29
N LEU A 210 -4.96 6.57 7.48
CA LEU A 210 -5.33 5.95 8.77
C LEU A 210 -6.38 6.75 9.54
N SER A 211 -6.73 7.96 9.10
CA SER A 211 -7.75 8.80 9.74
C SER A 211 -9.16 8.32 9.42
N ASN A 212 -10.07 8.52 10.38
CA ASN A 212 -11.47 8.18 10.25
C ASN A 212 -12.33 9.33 9.67
N ASP A 213 -11.98 10.57 10.00
CA ASP A 213 -12.67 11.79 9.63
C ASP A 213 -11.71 13.00 9.70
N LEU A 214 -12.24 14.21 9.48
CA LEU A 214 -11.43 15.44 9.51
C LEU A 214 -10.95 15.83 10.91
N GLU A 215 -11.69 15.48 11.96
CA GLU A 215 -11.28 15.75 13.34
C GLU A 215 -10.09 14.85 13.73
N ASP A 216 -10.20 13.54 13.49
CA ASP A 216 -9.10 12.58 13.68
C ASP A 216 -7.89 12.95 12.81
N LEU A 217 -8.12 13.41 11.57
CA LEU A 217 -7.05 13.90 10.68
C LEU A 217 -6.29 15.07 11.33
N GLN A 218 -6.98 16.11 11.80
CA GLN A 218 -6.37 17.28 12.42
C GLN A 218 -5.60 16.91 13.70
N GLU A 219 -6.19 16.06 14.53
CA GLU A 219 -5.56 15.60 15.76
C GLU A 219 -4.26 14.82 15.47
N ARG A 220 -4.27 13.94 14.48
CA ARG A 220 -3.08 13.19 14.04
C ARG A 220 -2.01 14.11 13.46
N LEU A 221 -2.39 15.05 12.59
CA LEU A 221 -1.46 16.05 12.05
C LEU A 221 -0.79 16.84 13.17
N GLY A 222 -1.54 17.25 14.20
CA GLY A 222 -1.01 17.97 15.35
C GLY A 222 0.08 17.21 16.11
N ARG A 223 0.05 15.88 16.10
CA ARG A 223 1.04 15.01 16.78
C ARG A 223 2.34 14.79 16.01
N ILE A 224 2.43 15.19 14.74
CA ILE A 224 3.66 15.05 13.95
C ILE A 224 4.82 15.72 14.69
N ILE A 225 5.90 15.00 14.91
CA ILE A 225 7.16 15.55 15.45
C ILE A 225 7.99 16.08 14.30
N VAL A 226 8.29 17.37 14.32
CA VAL A 226 9.01 18.08 13.23
C VAL A 226 10.48 18.33 13.54
N ALA A 227 10.80 18.47 14.82
CA ALA A 227 12.14 18.81 15.30
C ALA A 227 12.29 18.46 16.78
N TYR A 228 13.49 18.67 17.31
CA TYR A 228 13.77 18.61 18.74
C TYR A 228 14.49 19.88 19.20
N THR A 229 14.26 20.29 20.44
CA THR A 229 15.03 21.35 21.11
C THR A 229 16.45 20.89 21.42
N ARG A 230 17.31 21.81 21.90
CA ARG A 230 18.66 21.45 22.39
C ARG A 230 18.60 20.41 23.50
N ASP A 231 17.59 20.52 24.39
CA ASP A 231 17.33 19.57 25.48
C ASP A 231 16.63 18.29 25.04
N ARG A 232 16.50 18.06 23.70
CA ARG A 232 15.88 16.88 23.09
C ARG A 232 14.39 16.71 23.37
N LYS A 233 13.68 17.78 23.71
CA LYS A 233 12.23 17.78 23.78
C LYS A 233 11.64 17.81 22.36
N PRO A 234 10.62 16.99 22.05
CA PRO A 234 9.98 17.04 20.74
C PRO A 234 9.24 18.36 20.53
N VAL A 235 9.32 18.88 19.31
CA VAL A 235 8.51 20.00 18.82
C VAL A 235 7.54 19.42 17.79
N THR A 236 6.26 19.73 17.95
CA THR A 236 5.18 19.14 17.13
C THR A 236 4.61 20.12 16.13
N CYS A 237 3.86 19.60 15.16
CA CYS A 237 3.06 20.39 14.24
C CYS A 237 2.06 21.31 14.98
N LYS A 238 1.48 20.83 16.09
CA LYS A 238 0.56 21.62 16.92
C LYS A 238 1.27 22.80 17.61
N ASP A 239 2.51 22.63 18.06
CA ASP A 239 3.31 23.73 18.64
C ASP A 239 3.54 24.86 17.62
N LEU A 240 3.67 24.50 16.33
CA LEU A 240 3.75 25.44 15.21
C LEU A 240 2.39 25.98 14.75
N LYS A 241 1.27 25.49 15.32
CA LYS A 241 -0.10 25.85 14.94
C LYS A 241 -0.40 25.58 13.46
N ALA A 242 0.18 24.52 12.88
CA ALA A 242 0.09 24.20 11.47
C ALA A 242 -1.03 23.20 11.14
N ASP A 243 -1.48 22.43 12.12
CA ASP A 243 -2.46 21.34 11.98
C ASP A 243 -3.77 21.80 11.33
N GLY A 244 -4.31 22.95 11.74
CA GLY A 244 -5.54 23.49 11.16
C GLY A 244 -5.40 23.85 9.68
N ALA A 245 -4.32 24.54 9.30
CA ALA A 245 -4.08 24.91 7.90
C ALA A 245 -3.81 23.68 7.00
N MET A 246 -3.08 22.68 7.52
CA MET A 246 -2.87 21.42 6.82
C MET A 246 -4.20 20.67 6.62
N THR A 247 -5.08 20.65 7.62
CA THR A 247 -6.40 20.02 7.51
C THR A 247 -7.25 20.69 6.43
N VAL A 248 -7.21 22.02 6.32
CA VAL A 248 -7.90 22.77 5.26
C VAL A 248 -7.42 22.33 3.87
N LEU A 249 -6.10 22.19 3.68
CA LEU A 249 -5.54 21.72 2.40
C LEU A 249 -5.94 20.27 2.08
N LEU A 250 -6.19 19.44 3.09
CA LEU A 250 -6.52 18.02 2.95
C LEU A 250 -8.02 17.73 2.97
N LYS A 251 -8.87 18.75 3.18
CA LYS A 251 -10.31 18.59 3.38
C LYS A 251 -10.98 17.75 2.27
N ASP A 252 -10.74 18.13 1.02
CA ASP A 252 -11.35 17.44 -0.13
C ASP A 252 -10.64 16.11 -0.41
N ALA A 253 -9.32 16.05 -0.18
CA ALA A 253 -8.53 14.82 -0.32
C ALA A 253 -8.94 13.72 0.67
N MET A 254 -9.59 14.07 1.80
CA MET A 254 -10.07 13.10 2.78
C MET A 254 -11.29 12.31 2.29
N GLN A 255 -12.02 12.80 1.29
CA GLN A 255 -13.16 12.12 0.68
C GLN A 255 -12.66 11.06 -0.31
N PRO A 256 -13.13 9.80 -0.22
CA PRO A 256 -12.68 8.73 -1.10
C PRO A 256 -13.19 8.90 -2.53
N ASN A 257 -12.37 8.52 -3.50
CA ASN A 257 -12.71 8.58 -4.91
C ASN A 257 -13.47 7.32 -5.34
N LEU A 258 -14.61 7.51 -5.98
CA LEU A 258 -15.42 6.47 -6.60
C LEU A 258 -15.15 6.46 -8.11
N VAL A 259 -14.89 5.28 -8.64
CA VAL A 259 -14.70 4.96 -10.06
C VAL A 259 -15.33 3.60 -10.35
N GLN A 260 -15.02 2.98 -11.49
CA GLN A 260 -15.60 1.71 -11.90
C GLN A 260 -14.56 0.77 -12.49
N THR A 261 -14.85 -0.54 -12.45
CA THR A 261 -14.10 -1.53 -13.21
C THR A 261 -14.53 -1.54 -14.69
N LEU A 262 -13.80 -2.25 -15.55
CA LEU A 262 -14.21 -2.45 -16.96
C LEU A 262 -15.61 -3.07 -17.08
N GLU A 263 -16.04 -3.82 -16.07
CA GLU A 263 -17.36 -4.46 -16.01
C GLU A 263 -18.41 -3.58 -15.27
N ASN A 264 -18.11 -2.29 -15.09
CA ASN A 264 -18.98 -1.29 -14.45
C ASN A 264 -19.36 -1.61 -12.99
N ASN A 265 -18.48 -2.29 -12.26
CA ASN A 265 -18.64 -2.50 -10.83
C ASN A 265 -17.95 -1.36 -10.04
N PRO A 266 -18.45 -1.03 -8.83
CA PRO A 266 -17.89 0.06 -8.03
C PRO A 266 -16.47 -0.23 -7.59
N ALA A 267 -15.60 0.78 -7.69
CA ALA A 267 -14.25 0.75 -7.14
C ALA A 267 -13.93 2.06 -6.41
N PHE A 268 -13.32 1.95 -5.23
CA PHE A 268 -12.81 3.08 -4.47
C PHE A 268 -11.29 3.13 -4.62
N VAL A 269 -10.76 4.28 -5.03
CA VAL A 269 -9.33 4.51 -5.21
C VAL A 269 -8.94 5.68 -4.30
N HIS A 270 -8.16 5.43 -3.24
CA HIS A 270 -7.92 6.49 -2.25
C HIS A 270 -6.65 6.26 -1.45
N GLY A 271 -5.75 7.24 -1.50
CA GLY A 271 -4.45 7.22 -0.84
C GLY A 271 -3.48 6.21 -1.43
N GLY A 272 -2.19 6.39 -1.19
CA GLY A 272 -1.17 5.56 -1.81
C GLY A 272 0.12 5.41 -0.99
N PRO A 273 0.08 5.09 0.33
CA PRO A 273 1.29 4.97 1.12
C PRO A 273 2.15 3.80 0.66
N PHE A 274 3.48 3.98 0.62
CA PHE A 274 4.41 2.91 0.30
C PHE A 274 4.37 1.80 1.36
N ALA A 275 4.49 0.55 0.90
CA ALA A 275 4.46 -0.62 1.77
C ALA A 275 5.82 -0.97 2.41
N ASN A 276 6.91 -0.35 1.99
CA ASN A 276 8.24 -0.56 2.55
C ASN A 276 8.62 0.44 3.65
N ILE A 277 7.87 1.53 3.83
CA ILE A 277 8.13 2.56 4.84
C ILE A 277 6.85 3.00 5.58
N ALA A 278 5.68 2.62 5.09
CA ALA A 278 4.39 2.85 5.70
C ALA A 278 3.54 1.57 5.61
N HIS A 279 2.23 1.67 5.90
CA HIS A 279 1.37 0.47 5.96
C HIS A 279 0.95 -0.09 4.60
N GLY A 280 1.16 0.63 3.50
CA GLY A 280 1.04 0.09 2.14
C GLY A 280 -0.36 -0.31 1.69
N CYS A 281 -1.40 0.30 2.24
CA CYS A 281 -2.81 -0.01 1.96
C CYS A 281 -3.58 1.27 1.62
N ASN A 282 -4.71 1.15 0.94
CA ASN A 282 -5.63 2.26 0.73
C ASN A 282 -6.21 2.77 2.07
N SER A 283 -6.94 3.88 2.03
CA SER A 283 -7.42 4.55 3.24
C SER A 283 -8.43 3.73 4.06
N VAL A 284 -8.48 4.00 5.34
CA VAL A 284 -9.50 3.48 6.27
C VAL A 284 -10.89 3.97 5.87
N VAL A 285 -11.02 5.25 5.49
CA VAL A 285 -12.29 5.84 5.08
C VAL A 285 -12.86 5.11 3.86
N ALA A 286 -12.07 4.88 2.81
CA ALA A 286 -12.53 4.16 1.63
C ALA A 286 -12.96 2.72 1.96
N THR A 287 -12.16 2.00 2.74
CA THR A 287 -12.48 0.62 3.13
C THR A 287 -13.75 0.54 3.99
N LYS A 288 -13.89 1.41 5.00
CA LYS A 288 -15.08 1.44 5.86
C LYS A 288 -16.32 1.84 5.07
N THR A 289 -16.22 2.85 4.21
CA THR A 289 -17.34 3.27 3.34
C THR A 289 -17.79 2.11 2.44
N ALA A 290 -16.86 1.46 1.78
CA ALA A 290 -17.17 0.30 0.93
C ALA A 290 -17.84 -0.84 1.72
N LEU A 291 -17.37 -1.14 2.94
CA LEU A 291 -17.95 -2.16 3.82
C LEU A 291 -19.39 -1.85 4.26
N LYS A 292 -19.74 -0.55 4.40
CA LYS A 292 -21.12 -0.13 4.73
C LYS A 292 -22.08 -0.23 3.53
N LEU A 293 -21.56 -0.26 2.32
CA LEU A 293 -22.34 -0.17 1.09
C LEU A 293 -22.41 -1.51 0.31
N ASN A 294 -21.58 -2.49 0.66
CA ASN A 294 -21.49 -3.76 -0.05
C ASN A 294 -21.45 -4.95 0.91
N ASP A 295 -21.83 -6.12 0.40
CA ASP A 295 -21.76 -7.37 1.16
C ASP A 295 -20.31 -7.89 1.23
N TYR A 296 -19.51 -7.58 0.20
CA TYR A 296 -18.10 -7.95 0.11
C TYR A 296 -17.26 -6.75 -0.33
N VAL A 297 -16.08 -6.62 0.26
CA VAL A 297 -15.07 -5.62 -0.14
C VAL A 297 -13.75 -6.34 -0.37
N VAL A 298 -13.22 -6.20 -1.58
CA VAL A 298 -11.92 -6.73 -1.95
C VAL A 298 -10.90 -5.60 -1.91
N THR A 299 -9.89 -5.77 -1.08
CA THR A 299 -8.79 -4.79 -0.97
C THR A 299 -7.44 -5.48 -1.07
N GLU A 300 -6.37 -4.70 -1.24
CA GLU A 300 -5.02 -5.24 -1.35
C GLU A 300 -4.04 -4.59 -0.38
N ALA A 301 -2.94 -5.27 -0.13
CA ALA A 301 -1.77 -4.74 0.56
C ALA A 301 -0.53 -4.81 -0.32
N GLY A 302 0.35 -3.81 -0.25
CA GLY A 302 1.54 -3.69 -1.09
C GLY A 302 2.58 -4.77 -0.81
N PHE A 303 3.33 -5.19 -1.83
CA PHE A 303 4.37 -6.23 -1.78
C PHE A 303 3.84 -7.62 -1.35
N GLY A 304 4.69 -8.45 -0.75
CA GLY A 304 4.34 -9.78 -0.27
C GLY A 304 3.61 -9.76 1.07
N ALA A 305 3.07 -10.93 1.44
CA ALA A 305 2.31 -11.06 2.68
C ALA A 305 3.18 -10.84 3.93
N ASP A 306 4.48 -11.03 3.84
CA ASP A 306 5.44 -10.78 4.92
C ASP A 306 5.60 -9.30 5.28
N LEU A 307 5.31 -8.40 4.36
CA LEU A 307 5.33 -6.94 4.56
C LEU A 307 3.93 -6.34 4.50
N GLY A 308 3.23 -6.51 3.39
CA GLY A 308 1.96 -5.85 3.15
C GLY A 308 0.84 -6.40 4.01
N ALA A 309 0.60 -7.71 4.00
CA ALA A 309 -0.46 -8.29 4.80
C ALA A 309 -0.16 -8.19 6.30
N GLU A 310 1.08 -8.34 6.73
CA GLU A 310 1.50 -8.13 8.12
C GLU A 310 1.10 -6.73 8.59
N LYS A 311 1.44 -5.67 7.83
CA LYS A 311 1.11 -4.28 8.17
C LYS A 311 -0.38 -3.98 8.05
N PHE A 312 -1.06 -4.58 7.08
CA PHE A 312 -2.51 -4.48 6.96
C PHE A 312 -3.18 -4.94 8.25
N MET A 313 -2.76 -6.09 8.79
CA MET A 313 -3.32 -6.66 10.00
C MET A 313 -2.87 -5.93 11.27
N ASN A 314 -1.57 -5.77 11.45
CA ASN A 314 -1.04 -5.18 12.69
C ASN A 314 -1.14 -3.65 12.77
N ILE A 315 -1.28 -2.94 11.64
CA ILE A 315 -1.44 -1.47 11.65
C ILE A 315 -2.86 -1.09 11.28
N LYS A 316 -3.31 -1.37 10.03
CA LYS A 316 -4.60 -0.89 9.54
C LYS A 316 -5.77 -1.52 10.28
N CYS A 317 -5.82 -2.85 10.38
CA CYS A 317 -6.90 -3.55 11.09
C CYS A 317 -6.95 -3.17 12.56
N ARG A 318 -5.79 -3.11 13.22
CA ARG A 318 -5.68 -2.69 14.63
C ARG A 318 -6.27 -1.31 14.87
N LYS A 319 -5.87 -0.32 14.07
CA LYS A 319 -6.32 1.07 14.24
C LYS A 319 -7.75 1.31 13.82
N ALA A 320 -8.24 0.57 12.85
CA ALA A 320 -9.56 0.77 12.27
C ALA A 320 -10.64 -0.17 12.82
N GLY A 321 -10.27 -1.15 13.66
CA GLY A 321 -11.20 -2.17 14.14
C GLY A 321 -11.71 -3.08 13.03
N LEU A 322 -10.87 -3.39 12.02
CA LEU A 322 -11.21 -4.24 10.90
C LEU A 322 -10.72 -5.67 11.12
N ALA A 323 -11.44 -6.63 10.53
CA ALA A 323 -11.07 -8.04 10.53
C ALA A 323 -11.33 -8.65 9.14
N PRO A 324 -10.32 -9.23 8.48
CA PRO A 324 -10.54 -9.93 7.22
C PRO A 324 -11.32 -11.23 7.45
N ALA A 325 -12.28 -11.52 6.56
CA ALA A 325 -13.04 -12.77 6.55
C ALA A 325 -12.35 -13.87 5.73
N ALA A 326 -11.56 -13.48 4.74
CA ALA A 326 -10.77 -14.38 3.90
C ALA A 326 -9.55 -13.64 3.36
N ILE A 327 -8.50 -14.38 3.02
CA ILE A 327 -7.29 -13.85 2.40
C ILE A 327 -6.99 -14.64 1.12
N VAL A 328 -6.65 -13.92 0.05
CA VAL A 328 -6.20 -14.49 -1.21
C VAL A 328 -4.70 -14.20 -1.35
N ILE A 329 -3.90 -15.26 -1.52
CA ILE A 329 -2.46 -15.16 -1.78
C ILE A 329 -2.24 -15.36 -3.27
N VAL A 330 -1.84 -14.31 -3.97
CA VAL A 330 -1.51 -14.39 -5.40
C VAL A 330 -0.12 -14.98 -5.58
N ALA A 331 -0.04 -15.99 -6.43
CA ALA A 331 1.20 -16.63 -6.86
C ALA A 331 1.23 -16.74 -8.39
N THR A 332 2.41 -16.83 -8.98
CA THR A 332 2.61 -17.11 -10.40
C THR A 332 3.63 -18.23 -10.57
N ILE A 333 3.46 -19.03 -11.59
CA ILE A 333 4.44 -20.09 -11.92
C ILE A 333 5.82 -19.47 -12.17
N ARG A 334 5.88 -18.30 -12.82
CA ARG A 334 7.14 -17.56 -13.03
C ARG A 334 7.83 -17.19 -11.73
N ALA A 335 7.07 -16.70 -10.74
CA ALA A 335 7.64 -16.36 -9.44
C ALA A 335 8.09 -17.60 -8.67
N MET A 336 7.38 -18.73 -8.76
CA MET A 336 7.83 -20.00 -8.20
C MET A 336 9.15 -20.43 -8.83
N LYS A 337 9.26 -20.43 -10.16
CA LYS A 337 10.54 -20.76 -10.85
C LYS A 337 11.69 -19.84 -10.39
N MET A 338 11.44 -18.54 -10.25
CA MET A 338 12.48 -17.60 -9.77
C MET A 338 12.89 -17.89 -8.32
N ASN A 339 11.95 -18.20 -7.44
CA ASN A 339 12.23 -18.62 -6.07
C ASN A 339 12.95 -19.97 -6.01
N GLY A 340 12.75 -20.83 -7.01
CA GLY A 340 13.47 -22.08 -7.23
C GLY A 340 14.81 -21.94 -7.97
N GLY A 341 15.31 -20.68 -8.16
CA GLY A 341 16.64 -20.40 -8.69
C GLY A 341 16.72 -20.15 -10.20
N VAL A 342 15.61 -20.19 -10.94
CA VAL A 342 15.60 -19.89 -12.39
C VAL A 342 15.81 -18.41 -12.64
N LYS A 343 16.69 -18.06 -13.58
CA LYS A 343 16.93 -16.67 -13.98
C LYS A 343 15.77 -16.12 -14.82
N LYS A 344 15.56 -14.81 -14.78
CA LYS A 344 14.46 -14.12 -15.49
C LYS A 344 14.39 -14.47 -17.00
N GLN A 345 15.53 -14.57 -17.66
CA GLN A 345 15.65 -14.87 -19.09
C GLN A 345 15.22 -16.30 -19.45
N ASP A 346 15.25 -17.23 -18.50
CA ASP A 346 15.02 -18.66 -18.70
C ASP A 346 13.62 -19.11 -18.26
N LEU A 347 12.74 -18.16 -17.86
CA LEU A 347 11.42 -18.44 -17.30
C LEU A 347 10.44 -19.05 -18.31
N ALA A 348 10.68 -18.90 -19.61
CA ALA A 348 9.81 -19.45 -20.66
C ALA A 348 9.88 -20.99 -20.78
N ALA A 349 11.00 -21.60 -20.37
CA ALA A 349 11.16 -23.04 -20.39
C ALA A 349 10.42 -23.70 -19.22
N GLU A 350 9.78 -24.86 -19.49
CA GLU A 350 9.19 -25.69 -18.44
C GLU A 350 10.25 -26.13 -17.42
N ASN A 351 9.95 -25.97 -16.14
CA ASN A 351 10.82 -26.45 -15.07
C ASN A 351 10.00 -26.77 -13.80
N VAL A 352 9.38 -27.95 -13.81
CA VAL A 352 8.55 -28.45 -12.71
C VAL A 352 9.35 -28.56 -11.39
N GLN A 353 10.63 -28.93 -11.45
CA GLN A 353 11.45 -29.04 -10.23
C GLN A 353 11.67 -27.67 -9.60
N ALA A 354 11.99 -26.64 -10.39
CA ALA A 354 12.13 -25.28 -9.88
C ALA A 354 10.82 -24.73 -9.28
N VAL A 355 9.68 -25.09 -9.86
CA VAL A 355 8.37 -24.75 -9.25
C VAL A 355 8.23 -25.39 -7.87
N LYS A 356 8.52 -26.69 -7.74
CA LYS A 356 8.47 -27.40 -6.45
C LYS A 356 9.38 -26.77 -5.41
N ASP A 357 10.61 -26.46 -5.79
CA ASP A 357 11.61 -25.82 -4.90
C ASP A 357 11.16 -24.41 -4.48
N GLY A 358 10.63 -23.63 -5.42
CA GLY A 358 10.15 -22.28 -5.19
C GLY A 358 8.85 -22.19 -4.38
N CYS A 359 8.05 -23.25 -4.36
CA CYS A 359 6.85 -23.35 -3.54
C CYS A 359 7.12 -23.22 -2.04
N ALA A 360 8.34 -23.41 -1.56
CA ALA A 360 8.71 -23.14 -0.18
C ALA A 360 8.43 -21.67 0.24
N ASN A 361 8.61 -20.71 -0.68
CA ASN A 361 8.24 -19.30 -0.44
C ASN A 361 6.73 -19.15 -0.22
N LEU A 362 5.90 -19.74 -1.09
CA LEU A 362 4.46 -19.73 -0.98
C LEU A 362 3.99 -20.42 0.32
N GLY A 363 4.57 -21.57 0.66
CA GLY A 363 4.26 -22.29 1.91
C GLY A 363 4.49 -21.44 3.16
N ARG A 364 5.58 -20.68 3.20
CA ARG A 364 5.87 -19.74 4.29
C ARG A 364 4.80 -18.65 4.40
N HIS A 365 4.34 -18.09 3.27
CA HIS A 365 3.26 -17.10 3.27
C HIS A 365 1.93 -17.70 3.74
N ILE A 366 1.58 -18.91 3.31
CA ILE A 366 0.38 -19.63 3.79
C ILE A 366 0.45 -19.84 5.31
N GLU A 367 1.57 -20.30 5.83
CA GLU A 367 1.79 -20.51 7.26
C GLU A 367 1.65 -19.21 8.05
N ASN A 368 2.25 -18.12 7.57
CA ASN A 368 2.17 -16.81 8.19
C ASN A 368 0.73 -16.30 8.28
N ILE A 369 -0.05 -16.43 7.21
CA ILE A 369 -1.46 -16.01 7.18
C ILE A 369 -2.31 -16.86 8.12
N LYS A 370 -2.12 -18.17 8.15
CA LYS A 370 -2.79 -19.05 9.13
C LYS A 370 -2.50 -18.64 10.57
N GLY A 371 -1.28 -18.13 10.84
CA GLY A 371 -0.89 -17.60 12.14
C GLY A 371 -1.71 -16.40 12.63
N PHE A 372 -2.39 -15.67 11.72
CA PHE A 372 -3.36 -14.63 12.06
C PHE A 372 -4.80 -15.14 12.25
N GLY A 373 -5.03 -16.45 12.13
CA GLY A 373 -6.36 -17.04 12.30
C GLY A 373 -7.34 -16.80 11.14
N VAL A 374 -6.86 -16.40 9.97
CA VAL A 374 -7.69 -16.14 8.80
C VAL A 374 -7.46 -17.21 7.74
N PRO A 375 -8.52 -17.81 7.17
CA PRO A 375 -8.38 -18.78 6.09
C PRO A 375 -7.81 -18.14 4.84
N ALA A 376 -6.93 -18.87 4.14
CA ALA A 376 -6.27 -18.43 2.93
C ALA A 376 -6.56 -19.36 1.75
N VAL A 377 -6.77 -18.75 0.57
CA VAL A 377 -6.83 -19.43 -0.74
C VAL A 377 -5.72 -18.88 -1.61
N VAL A 378 -5.09 -19.73 -2.40
CA VAL A 378 -4.05 -19.32 -3.36
C VAL A 378 -4.68 -19.08 -4.73
N ALA A 379 -4.47 -17.90 -5.29
CA ALA A 379 -4.80 -17.59 -6.67
C ALA A 379 -3.54 -17.77 -7.53
N ILE A 380 -3.53 -18.76 -8.41
CA ILE A 380 -2.48 -18.91 -9.42
C ILE A 380 -2.86 -17.99 -10.58
N ASN A 381 -2.21 -16.83 -10.67
CA ASN A 381 -2.40 -15.89 -11.78
C ASN A 381 -1.71 -16.43 -13.03
N HIS A 382 -2.50 -16.88 -14.00
CA HIS A 382 -2.05 -17.61 -15.18
C HIS A 382 -1.36 -16.72 -16.21
N PHE A 383 -0.27 -17.22 -16.75
CA PHE A 383 0.43 -16.67 -17.92
C PHE A 383 0.43 -17.70 -19.05
N ALA A 384 0.36 -17.24 -20.30
CA ALA A 384 0.25 -18.11 -21.48
C ALA A 384 1.39 -19.14 -21.66
N GLY A 385 2.51 -18.96 -20.96
CA GLY A 385 3.63 -19.90 -20.97
C GLY A 385 3.64 -20.91 -19.83
N ASP A 386 2.65 -20.89 -18.94
CA ASP A 386 2.58 -21.81 -17.81
C ASP A 386 2.11 -23.18 -18.30
N THR A 387 2.81 -24.26 -17.94
CA THR A 387 2.43 -25.63 -18.36
C THR A 387 1.52 -26.29 -17.33
N GLU A 388 0.73 -27.26 -17.78
CA GLU A 388 -0.17 -28.01 -16.89
C GLU A 388 0.60 -28.74 -15.78
N ALA A 389 1.79 -29.27 -16.10
CA ALA A 389 2.63 -29.96 -15.14
C ALA A 389 3.16 -29.01 -14.03
N GLU A 390 3.54 -27.77 -14.40
CA GLU A 390 3.96 -26.74 -13.45
C GLU A 390 2.80 -26.30 -12.56
N ILE A 391 1.62 -26.07 -13.15
CA ILE A 391 0.41 -25.70 -12.41
C ILE A 391 0.00 -26.81 -11.44
N ALA A 392 0.00 -28.06 -11.88
CA ALA A 392 -0.31 -29.22 -11.05
C ALA A 392 0.66 -29.32 -9.85
N ALA A 393 1.96 -29.17 -10.08
CA ALA A 393 2.96 -29.21 -9.02
C ALA A 393 2.74 -28.12 -7.94
N CYS A 394 2.33 -26.92 -8.37
CA CYS A 394 1.97 -25.85 -7.43
C CYS A 394 0.70 -26.18 -6.64
N LYS A 395 -0.35 -26.68 -7.31
CA LYS A 395 -1.62 -27.08 -6.67
C LYS A 395 -1.41 -28.19 -5.64
N ASP A 396 -0.65 -29.24 -6.00
CA ASP A 396 -0.34 -30.36 -5.11
C ASP A 396 0.40 -29.88 -3.85
N TYR A 397 1.37 -28.98 -4.02
CA TYR A 397 2.08 -28.39 -2.90
C TYR A 397 1.14 -27.62 -1.97
N VAL A 398 0.29 -26.73 -2.51
CA VAL A 398 -0.66 -25.93 -1.72
C VAL A 398 -1.64 -26.82 -0.96
N THR A 399 -2.12 -27.90 -1.60
CA THR A 399 -2.98 -28.91 -0.98
C THR A 399 -2.26 -29.59 0.20
N SER A 400 -0.98 -29.92 0.05
CA SER A 400 -0.17 -30.50 1.13
C SER A 400 0.01 -29.55 2.32
N GLN A 401 -0.10 -28.24 2.10
CA GLN A 401 -0.10 -27.22 3.14
C GLN A 401 -1.49 -27.01 3.78
N GLY A 402 -2.49 -27.81 3.44
CA GLY A 402 -3.87 -27.68 3.94
C GLY A 402 -4.53 -26.38 3.48
N SER A 403 -4.26 -25.93 2.28
CA SER A 403 -4.90 -24.81 1.59
C SER A 403 -5.32 -25.24 0.20
N GLU A 404 -5.98 -24.36 -0.54
CA GLU A 404 -6.49 -24.63 -1.90
C GLU A 404 -5.87 -23.64 -2.88
N ALA A 405 -5.52 -24.10 -4.09
CA ALA A 405 -5.01 -23.27 -5.16
C ALA A 405 -5.93 -23.33 -6.40
N ILE A 406 -6.35 -22.16 -6.84
CA ILE A 406 -7.27 -22.00 -7.96
C ILE A 406 -6.56 -21.24 -9.09
N LEU A 407 -6.64 -21.80 -10.32
CA LEU A 407 -6.09 -21.17 -11.50
C LEU A 407 -7.00 -20.03 -11.96
N CYS A 408 -6.42 -18.84 -12.16
CA CYS A 408 -7.16 -17.64 -12.50
C CYS A 408 -6.67 -17.07 -13.85
N LYS A 409 -7.59 -16.86 -14.79
CA LYS A 409 -7.33 -16.34 -16.15
C LYS A 409 -7.94 -14.96 -16.38
N HIS A 410 -8.21 -14.23 -15.31
CA HIS A 410 -8.93 -12.95 -15.32
C HIS A 410 -8.23 -11.85 -16.13
N TRP A 411 -6.91 -11.90 -16.29
CA TRP A 411 -6.21 -10.96 -17.17
C TRP A 411 -6.75 -11.02 -18.61
N ALA A 412 -7.01 -12.23 -19.14
CA ALA A 412 -7.47 -12.46 -20.50
C ALA A 412 -9.00 -12.54 -20.61
N GLU A 413 -9.70 -13.00 -19.57
CA GLU A 413 -11.10 -13.39 -19.62
C GLU A 413 -12.01 -12.56 -18.70
N GLY A 414 -11.48 -11.54 -18.02
CA GLY A 414 -12.24 -10.74 -17.07
C GLY A 414 -12.82 -11.58 -15.93
N SER A 415 -14.03 -11.24 -15.49
CA SER A 415 -14.71 -11.94 -14.38
C SER A 415 -14.90 -13.43 -14.64
N LYS A 416 -15.11 -13.85 -15.88
CA LYS A 416 -15.28 -15.27 -16.24
C LYS A 416 -14.08 -16.12 -15.87
N GLY A 417 -12.87 -15.57 -16.01
CA GLY A 417 -11.62 -16.26 -15.71
C GLY A 417 -11.31 -16.41 -14.22
N ILE A 418 -12.18 -15.95 -13.31
CA ILE A 418 -11.93 -15.97 -11.86
C ILE A 418 -13.17 -16.38 -11.03
N GLN A 419 -14.25 -16.82 -11.66
CA GLN A 419 -15.50 -17.18 -10.96
C GLN A 419 -15.32 -18.31 -9.95
N GLU A 420 -14.46 -19.29 -10.22
CA GLU A 420 -14.17 -20.38 -9.29
C GLU A 420 -13.56 -19.83 -7.99
N LEU A 421 -12.56 -18.93 -8.09
CA LEU A 421 -11.98 -18.26 -6.94
C LEU A 421 -13.01 -17.39 -6.22
N ALA A 422 -13.83 -16.63 -6.94
CA ALA A 422 -14.87 -15.78 -6.36
C ALA A 422 -15.89 -16.59 -5.55
N THR A 423 -16.35 -17.72 -6.10
CA THR A 423 -17.25 -18.63 -5.40
C THR A 423 -16.62 -19.17 -4.13
N ARG A 424 -15.39 -19.65 -4.23
CA ARG A 424 -14.69 -20.23 -3.07
C ARG A 424 -14.43 -19.20 -1.97
N VAL A 425 -14.00 -17.98 -2.33
CA VAL A 425 -13.77 -16.90 -1.38
C VAL A 425 -15.08 -16.47 -0.71
N ALA A 426 -16.19 -16.38 -1.44
CA ALA A 426 -17.49 -16.08 -0.87
C ALA A 426 -17.94 -17.16 0.13
N GLU A 427 -17.81 -18.45 -0.20
CA GLU A 427 -18.12 -19.57 0.70
C GLU A 427 -17.32 -19.48 2.01
N ILE A 428 -16.01 -19.23 1.92
CA ILE A 428 -15.13 -19.07 3.10
C ILE A 428 -15.56 -17.87 3.93
N ALA A 429 -15.78 -16.72 3.30
CA ALA A 429 -16.19 -15.50 3.99
C ALA A 429 -17.58 -15.64 4.66
N ASP A 430 -18.50 -16.37 4.01
CA ASP A 430 -19.86 -16.62 4.51
C ASP A 430 -19.89 -17.66 5.64
N SER A 431 -18.94 -18.57 5.68
CA SER A 431 -18.85 -19.61 6.72
C SER A 431 -18.56 -19.08 8.13
N GLY A 432 -17.98 -17.87 8.23
CA GLY A 432 -17.62 -17.27 9.52
C GLY A 432 -16.50 -17.97 10.27
N VAL A 433 -15.69 -18.80 9.61
CA VAL A 433 -14.61 -19.59 10.26
C VAL A 433 -13.38 -18.75 10.61
N ALA A 434 -13.27 -17.53 10.10
CA ALA A 434 -12.15 -16.64 10.40
C ALA A 434 -12.15 -16.25 11.89
N GLN A 435 -11.02 -16.45 12.55
CA GLN A 435 -10.77 -16.08 13.94
C GLN A 435 -9.56 -15.15 13.98
N PHE A 436 -9.73 -13.98 13.37
CA PHE A 436 -8.65 -13.00 13.23
C PHE A 436 -8.06 -12.61 14.59
N GLN A 437 -6.75 -12.64 14.69
CA GLN A 437 -6.00 -12.22 15.87
C GLN A 437 -4.76 -11.43 15.49
N MET A 438 -4.40 -10.48 16.34
CA MET A 438 -3.18 -9.69 16.18
C MET A 438 -1.94 -10.54 16.49
N LEU A 439 -0.82 -10.22 15.84
CA LEU A 439 0.44 -10.93 16.05
C LEU A 439 1.01 -10.71 17.46
N TYR A 440 0.76 -9.54 18.03
CA TYR A 440 1.20 -9.13 19.37
C TYR A 440 0.17 -8.17 20.00
N PRO A 441 0.07 -8.12 21.35
CA PRO A 441 -0.80 -7.16 22.05
C PRO A 441 -0.19 -5.75 22.06
N ASP A 442 -1.04 -4.72 22.32
CA ASP A 442 -0.63 -3.33 22.30
C ASP A 442 0.42 -3.00 23.37
N ASP A 443 0.28 -3.53 24.56
CA ASP A 443 1.13 -3.27 25.71
C ASP A 443 2.50 -3.99 25.69
N MET A 444 2.77 -4.80 24.66
CA MET A 444 4.07 -5.43 24.48
C MET A 444 5.16 -4.37 24.25
N PRO A 445 6.37 -4.46 24.88
CA PRO A 445 7.47 -3.55 24.59
C PRO A 445 7.83 -3.48 23.11
N LEU A 446 8.22 -2.30 22.62
CA LEU A 446 8.52 -2.06 21.21
C LEU A 446 9.56 -3.04 20.65
N MET A 447 10.66 -3.26 21.38
CA MET A 447 11.68 -4.21 20.95
C MET A 447 11.14 -5.64 20.86
N LYS A 448 10.24 -6.04 21.76
CA LYS A 448 9.60 -7.36 21.74
C LYS A 448 8.62 -7.53 20.59
N LYS A 449 7.90 -6.48 20.19
CA LYS A 449 7.08 -6.47 18.97
C LYS A 449 7.94 -6.72 17.73
N ILE A 450 9.10 -6.03 17.61
CA ILE A 450 10.06 -6.20 16.53
C ILE A 450 10.58 -7.64 16.47
N GLU A 451 11.02 -8.19 17.61
CA GLU A 451 11.47 -9.58 17.72
C GLU A 451 10.36 -10.56 17.34
N THR A 452 9.12 -10.29 17.71
CA THR A 452 7.96 -11.14 17.38
C THR A 452 7.72 -11.21 15.88
N ILE A 453 7.75 -10.06 15.19
CA ILE A 453 7.63 -10.02 13.72
C ILE A 453 8.79 -10.77 13.07
N ALA A 454 10.03 -10.47 13.46
CA ALA A 454 11.23 -11.09 12.89
C ALA A 454 11.21 -12.61 13.03
N LYS A 455 10.85 -13.12 14.21
CA LYS A 455 10.83 -14.56 14.49
C LYS A 455 9.63 -15.27 13.87
N ARG A 456 8.42 -14.71 14.00
CA ARG A 456 7.20 -15.39 13.57
C ARG A 456 6.91 -15.25 12.07
N ILE A 457 7.20 -14.09 11.48
CA ILE A 457 6.93 -13.82 10.07
C ILE A 457 8.14 -14.13 9.20
N TYR A 458 9.33 -13.67 9.60
CA TYR A 458 10.54 -13.83 8.79
C TYR A 458 11.33 -15.10 9.11
N ARG A 459 11.06 -15.77 10.22
CA ARG A 459 11.83 -16.93 10.72
C ARG A 459 13.32 -16.59 10.93
N ALA A 460 13.59 -15.36 11.34
CA ALA A 460 14.91 -14.95 11.76
C ALA A 460 15.27 -15.53 13.14
N ASP A 461 16.54 -15.83 13.34
CA ASP A 461 17.03 -16.33 14.63
C ASP A 461 17.12 -15.20 15.67
N GLU A 462 17.58 -14.02 15.22
CA GLU A 462 17.79 -12.87 16.09
C GLU A 462 17.56 -11.52 15.40
N VAL A 463 17.36 -10.50 16.23
CA VAL A 463 17.33 -9.09 15.83
C VAL A 463 18.56 -8.39 16.39
N LEU A 464 19.33 -7.77 15.50
CA LEU A 464 20.53 -7.03 15.87
C LEU A 464 20.20 -5.53 15.98
N ALA A 465 20.25 -4.99 17.19
CA ALA A 465 20.08 -3.56 17.45
C ALA A 465 21.24 -3.06 18.32
N ASP A 466 21.84 -1.96 17.92
CA ASP A 466 22.86 -1.30 18.74
C ASP A 466 22.27 -0.65 20.01
N LYS A 467 23.14 -0.19 20.90
CA LYS A 467 22.71 0.46 22.15
C LYS A 467 21.88 1.71 21.90
N LYS A 468 22.24 2.51 20.89
CA LYS A 468 21.53 3.76 20.55
C LYS A 468 20.07 3.50 20.15
N ILE A 469 19.86 2.48 19.34
CA ILE A 469 18.50 2.06 18.90
C ILE A 469 17.68 1.58 20.10
N ARG A 470 18.26 0.73 20.96
CA ARG A 470 17.58 0.21 22.16
C ARG A 470 17.22 1.34 23.15
N ASP A 471 18.14 2.25 23.40
CA ASP A 471 17.91 3.42 24.24
C ASP A 471 16.82 4.33 23.66
N GLN A 472 16.78 4.51 22.33
CA GLN A 472 15.75 5.30 21.66
C GLN A 472 14.34 4.66 21.78
N LEU A 473 14.23 3.35 21.59
CA LEU A 473 12.95 2.64 21.77
C LEU A 473 12.48 2.73 23.22
N ALA A 474 13.37 2.54 24.20
CA ALA A 474 13.04 2.67 25.62
C ALA A 474 12.57 4.09 25.96
N GLN A 475 13.23 5.12 25.43
CA GLN A 475 12.83 6.51 25.60
C GLN A 475 11.41 6.77 25.05
N TRP A 476 11.07 6.22 23.89
CA TRP A 476 9.71 6.35 23.35
C TRP A 476 8.67 5.61 24.19
N GLU A 477 9.00 4.47 24.77
CA GLU A 477 8.11 3.78 25.72
C GLU A 477 7.83 4.65 26.95
N GLU A 478 8.84 5.30 27.53
CA GLU A 478 8.70 6.24 28.65
C GLU A 478 7.88 7.48 28.26
N GLN A 479 7.94 7.92 27.00
CA GLN A 479 7.15 9.03 26.45
C GLN A 479 5.70 8.66 26.11
N GLY A 480 5.27 7.42 26.37
CA GLY A 480 3.89 6.97 26.12
C GLY A 480 3.63 6.36 24.75
N PHE A 481 4.67 6.03 23.98
CA PHE A 481 4.54 5.43 22.64
C PHE A 481 4.69 3.90 22.62
N ARG A 482 4.65 3.26 23.79
CA ARG A 482 4.79 1.80 23.93
C ARG A 482 3.74 1.03 23.12
N ASP A 483 2.50 1.52 23.09
CA ASP A 483 1.36 0.82 22.48
C ASP A 483 1.33 0.92 20.95
N LEU A 484 2.25 1.67 20.36
CA LEU A 484 2.31 1.81 18.91
C LEU A 484 2.71 0.49 18.21
N PRO A 485 2.05 0.14 17.09
CA PRO A 485 2.47 -0.98 16.26
C PRO A 485 3.77 -0.68 15.52
N ILE A 486 4.40 -1.74 15.02
CA ILE A 486 5.67 -1.70 14.31
C ILE A 486 5.43 -1.75 12.79
N CYS A 487 6.13 -0.88 12.08
CA CYS A 487 6.22 -0.87 10.62
C CYS A 487 7.63 -1.30 10.21
N MET A 488 7.82 -2.58 9.89
CA MET A 488 9.12 -3.08 9.43
C MET A 488 9.40 -2.60 8.01
N ALA A 489 10.55 -1.96 7.83
CA ALA A 489 11.03 -1.43 6.56
C ALA A 489 12.28 -2.22 6.13
N LYS A 490 12.10 -3.20 5.24
CA LYS A 490 13.14 -4.07 4.71
C LYS A 490 12.94 -4.31 3.22
N THR A 491 13.88 -5.04 2.58
CA THR A 491 13.69 -5.47 1.19
C THR A 491 12.40 -6.29 1.03
N GLN A 492 11.68 -6.05 -0.05
CA GLN A 492 10.46 -6.80 -0.40
C GLN A 492 10.75 -8.15 -1.06
N TYR A 493 11.97 -8.42 -1.48
CA TYR A 493 12.33 -9.58 -2.31
C TYR A 493 12.65 -10.85 -1.52
N SER A 494 12.72 -10.78 -0.21
CA SER A 494 13.05 -11.90 0.67
C SER A 494 12.38 -11.74 2.03
N PHE A 495 12.18 -12.84 2.75
CA PHE A 495 11.85 -12.80 4.18
C PHE A 495 13.00 -12.22 5.02
N SER A 496 14.24 -12.37 4.56
CA SER A 496 15.42 -11.78 5.20
C SER A 496 15.59 -10.29 4.84
N THR A 497 16.68 -9.71 5.30
CA THR A 497 17.13 -8.36 4.89
C THR A 497 18.09 -8.38 3.67
N ASP A 498 18.43 -9.56 3.16
CA ASP A 498 19.18 -9.75 1.92
C ASP A 498 18.24 -10.14 0.78
N ALA A 499 18.13 -9.29 -0.23
CA ALA A 499 17.30 -9.50 -1.41
C ALA A 499 17.66 -10.74 -2.25
N ASN A 500 18.88 -11.29 -2.07
CA ASN A 500 19.35 -12.47 -2.80
C ASN A 500 18.98 -13.79 -2.12
N LEU A 501 18.63 -13.78 -0.84
CA LEU A 501 18.17 -14.95 -0.11
C LEU A 501 16.69 -15.23 -0.42
N ARG A 502 16.44 -15.88 -1.56
CA ARG A 502 15.09 -16.21 -2.04
C ARG A 502 14.53 -17.47 -1.38
N GLY A 503 13.29 -17.80 -1.73
CA GLY A 503 12.61 -18.96 -1.17
C GLY A 503 12.09 -18.73 0.25
N ALA A 504 12.43 -19.61 1.17
CA ALA A 504 12.03 -19.53 2.57
C ALA A 504 13.26 -19.60 3.50
N PRO A 505 14.12 -18.57 3.55
CA PRO A 505 15.35 -18.58 4.34
C PRO A 505 15.05 -18.70 5.84
N THR A 506 15.96 -19.37 6.55
CA THR A 506 16.02 -19.50 8.01
C THR A 506 17.44 -19.23 8.49
N GLY A 507 17.67 -19.10 9.78
CA GLY A 507 19.02 -18.96 10.33
C GLY A 507 19.68 -17.61 10.03
N HIS A 508 18.90 -16.60 9.69
CA HIS A 508 19.39 -15.25 9.39
C HIS A 508 19.08 -14.28 10.54
N SER A 509 19.88 -13.22 10.64
CA SER A 509 19.66 -12.12 11.56
C SER A 509 18.95 -10.96 10.86
N VAL A 510 18.21 -10.16 11.62
CA VAL A 510 17.57 -8.91 11.16
C VAL A 510 18.31 -7.73 11.81
N PRO A 511 19.23 -7.07 11.09
CA PRO A 511 19.92 -5.89 11.59
C PRO A 511 19.01 -4.66 11.48
N ILE A 512 18.86 -3.91 12.57
CA ILE A 512 18.19 -2.62 12.60
C ILE A 512 19.22 -1.51 12.39
N ARG A 513 19.04 -0.71 11.37
CA ARG A 513 19.91 0.46 11.08
C ARG A 513 19.42 1.73 11.73
N GLU A 514 18.11 1.91 11.79
CA GLU A 514 17.47 3.13 12.26
C GLU A 514 16.05 2.83 12.73
N VAL A 515 15.57 3.61 13.70
CA VAL A 515 14.16 3.65 14.07
C VAL A 515 13.64 5.08 13.93
N ARG A 516 12.39 5.22 13.47
CA ARG A 516 11.70 6.50 13.30
C ARG A 516 10.34 6.46 13.96
N LEU A 517 9.99 7.51 14.68
CA LEU A 517 8.67 7.64 15.28
C LEU A 517 7.76 8.45 14.35
N SER A 518 6.76 7.81 13.78
CA SER A 518 5.64 8.46 13.07
C SER A 518 4.50 8.68 14.05
N ALA A 519 4.65 9.70 14.91
CA ALA A 519 3.75 9.94 16.04
C ALA A 519 2.33 10.32 15.59
N GLY A 520 2.19 11.04 14.49
CA GLY A 520 0.90 11.40 13.90
C GLY A 520 0.19 10.20 13.28
N ALA A 521 0.89 9.43 12.45
CA ALA A 521 0.36 8.19 11.87
C ALA A 521 0.14 7.12 12.94
N GLY A 522 0.92 7.16 14.02
CA GLY A 522 0.78 6.28 15.19
C GLY A 522 1.39 4.90 14.95
N PHE A 523 2.61 4.83 14.46
CA PHE A 523 3.44 3.62 14.40
C PHE A 523 4.93 3.94 14.48
N VAL A 524 5.74 2.93 14.79
CA VAL A 524 7.20 3.03 14.80
C VAL A 524 7.74 2.34 13.56
N VAL A 525 8.50 3.08 12.75
CA VAL A 525 9.20 2.53 11.57
C VAL A 525 10.54 1.96 12.01
N VAL A 526 10.82 0.73 11.62
CA VAL A 526 12.07 0.01 11.91
C VAL A 526 12.78 -0.30 10.60
N VAL A 527 13.84 0.42 10.33
CA VAL A 527 14.61 0.34 9.07
C VAL A 527 15.66 -0.76 9.17
N CYS A 528 15.49 -1.82 8.38
CA CYS A 528 16.32 -3.02 8.38
C CYS A 528 17.05 -3.21 7.03
N GLY A 529 17.70 -2.17 6.53
CA GLY A 529 18.41 -2.23 5.25
C GLY A 529 18.46 -0.88 4.56
N GLU A 530 18.79 -0.88 3.27
CA GLU A 530 18.77 0.33 2.46
C GLU A 530 17.36 0.59 1.94
N ILE A 531 16.61 1.41 2.65
CA ILE A 531 15.25 1.82 2.28
C ILE A 531 15.30 3.22 1.67
N MET A 532 14.81 3.33 0.45
CA MET A 532 14.78 4.59 -0.28
C MET A 532 13.44 5.29 -0.09
N THR A 533 13.45 6.41 0.60
CA THR A 533 12.28 7.32 0.73
C THR A 533 12.22 8.35 -0.40
N MET A 534 13.29 8.47 -1.19
CA MET A 534 13.33 9.19 -2.46
C MET A 534 13.99 8.28 -3.51
N PRO A 535 13.21 7.50 -4.27
CA PRO A 535 13.73 6.66 -5.34
C PRO A 535 14.40 7.48 -6.42
N GLY A 536 15.39 6.90 -7.11
CA GLY A 536 15.95 7.51 -8.32
C GLY A 536 15.28 6.94 -9.57
N LEU A 537 15.31 7.68 -10.66
CA LEU A 537 14.98 7.13 -11.97
C LEU A 537 15.96 6.00 -12.33
N PRO A 538 15.51 4.91 -12.97
CA PRO A 538 16.37 3.84 -13.46
C PRO A 538 17.21 4.30 -14.64
N ARG A 539 18.10 3.44 -15.11
CA ARG A 539 18.96 3.74 -16.26
C ARG A 539 18.15 4.03 -17.53
N VAL A 540 17.05 3.32 -17.74
CA VAL A 540 16.07 3.54 -18.81
C VAL A 540 14.72 3.71 -18.13
N PRO A 541 14.27 4.95 -17.89
CA PRO A 541 12.98 5.20 -17.25
C PRO A 541 11.82 5.02 -18.23
N SER A 542 10.65 4.67 -17.72
CA SER A 542 9.43 4.54 -18.52
C SER A 542 9.08 5.82 -19.28
N SER A 543 9.50 6.98 -18.77
CA SER A 543 9.31 8.29 -19.42
C SER A 543 9.93 8.39 -20.82
N GLU A 544 10.91 7.55 -21.17
CA GLU A 544 11.49 7.53 -22.52
C GLU A 544 10.52 6.98 -23.59
N SER A 545 9.54 6.17 -23.18
CA SER A 545 8.53 5.59 -24.06
C SER A 545 7.16 6.27 -23.94
N ILE A 546 6.93 7.07 -22.90
CA ILE A 546 5.65 7.77 -22.68
C ILE A 546 5.64 9.05 -23.53
N ARG A 547 4.66 9.16 -24.43
CA ARG A 547 4.50 10.31 -25.32
C ARG A 547 3.05 10.48 -25.79
N LEU A 548 2.75 11.59 -26.40
CA LEU A 548 1.52 11.76 -27.18
C LEU A 548 1.78 11.35 -28.64
N ASN A 549 0.82 10.65 -29.23
CA ASN A 549 0.81 10.40 -30.68
C ASN A 549 0.21 11.59 -31.45
N ASP A 550 0.11 11.48 -32.78
CA ASP A 550 -0.40 12.54 -33.66
C ASP A 550 -1.88 12.88 -33.40
N GLU A 551 -2.62 11.99 -32.75
CA GLU A 551 -4.03 12.18 -32.35
C GLU A 551 -4.18 12.78 -30.95
N GLY A 552 -3.06 13.05 -30.27
CA GLY A 552 -3.05 13.55 -28.90
C GLY A 552 -3.34 12.47 -27.83
N LEU A 553 -3.29 11.20 -28.20
CA LEU A 553 -3.45 10.08 -27.28
C LEU A 553 -2.12 9.68 -26.67
N ILE A 554 -2.16 9.25 -25.40
CA ILE A 554 -0.96 8.80 -24.69
C ILE A 554 -0.54 7.41 -25.19
N GLU A 555 0.75 7.24 -25.45
CA GLU A 555 1.39 5.96 -25.75
C GLU A 555 2.44 5.65 -24.69
N GLY A 556 2.69 4.37 -24.44
CA GLY A 556 3.76 3.91 -23.55
C GLY A 556 3.43 4.04 -22.06
N LEU A 557 2.20 4.35 -21.68
CA LEU A 557 1.79 4.43 -20.27
C LEU A 557 1.42 3.03 -19.70
N PHE A 558 1.77 1.94 -20.29
CA PHE A 558 1.52 0.54 -19.92
C PHE A 558 0.63 -0.21 -20.93
#